data_8a3c714a6050e59d47b964f3e26a543e
#
_entry.id   8a3c714a6050e59d47b964f3e26a543e
#
_cell.length_a   1.000
_cell.length_b   1.000
_cell.length_c   1.000
_cell.angle_alpha   90.00
_cell.angle_beta   90.00
_cell.angle_gamma   90.00
#
_symmetry.space_group_name_H-M   'P 1'
#
loop_
_entity.id
_entity.type
_entity.pdbx_description
1 polymer ?
#
loop_
_entity_poly.entity_id
_entity_poly.type
_entity_poly.pdbx_seq_one_letter_code
_entity_poly.pdbx_strand_id
1 'polypeptide(L)'
;MPKKSAIILGIETSCDETALALIYGEKVLANITLTQTVHQQYGGVFPMMAKREHAKNLLPIFKKILETANLSKPIQSKILTKKHSDILENVGMILEREPELLGQFLEFIPTIEKPPIDAIAVTEGPGLEPALWVGINFAKALATVWNIPIIPINHMEGHIVSALFGKIANFPAVALLISGGHTELVLMKDWFDYEIVGATKDDAVGEAFDKVARILGLPYPGGPEISRLAESVREVKKGSTLKLPRPMLNSGDLNFSFSGLKTAVLYLAKKMGELSEDDKKNIACEFEDAVTEVLVAKTKKVLAQFDAKTLIIGGGVSANKNIREAFENFAGQNNIKLFISSRELATDNALMIAFAGLLRLKANKAKSGEKITAQGNLKINDDR
;
A
#
# COMPACT_ATOMS: atom_id res chain seq x y z
N MET A 1 -3.74 29.09 -11.45
CA MET A 1 -2.56 28.61 -10.67
C MET A 1 -3.08 27.63 -9.62
N PRO A 2 -2.57 26.43 -9.49
CA PRO A 2 -2.99 25.53 -8.41
C PRO A 2 -2.70 26.18 -7.06
N LYS A 3 -3.66 26.12 -6.13
CA LYS A 3 -3.47 26.64 -4.77
C LYS A 3 -2.23 25.98 -4.15
N LYS A 4 -1.30 26.76 -3.59
CA LYS A 4 -0.11 26.24 -2.88
C LYS A 4 -0.47 25.27 -1.75
N SER A 5 -1.69 25.31 -1.25
CA SER A 5 -2.22 24.48 -0.17
C SER A 5 -3.66 24.10 -0.51
N ALA A 6 -3.88 22.83 -0.83
CA ALA A 6 -5.20 22.24 -1.07
C ALA A 6 -5.52 21.24 0.06
N ILE A 7 -6.79 21.10 0.40
CA ILE A 7 -7.28 20.02 1.27
C ILE A 7 -7.63 18.84 0.39
N ILE A 8 -6.92 17.72 0.58
CA ILE A 8 -7.13 16.47 -0.15
C ILE A 8 -7.66 15.41 0.81
N LEU A 9 -8.74 14.75 0.41
CA LEU A 9 -9.22 13.52 1.01
C LEU A 9 -8.58 12.35 0.27
N GLY A 10 -7.81 11.52 0.97
CA GLY A 10 -7.29 10.24 0.47
C GLY A 10 -8.20 9.09 0.87
N ILE A 11 -8.43 8.14 -0.05
CA ILE A 11 -9.22 6.93 0.15
C ILE A 11 -8.41 5.74 -0.34
N GLU A 12 -8.17 4.77 0.56
CA GLU A 12 -7.48 3.51 0.27
C GLU A 12 -8.35 2.32 0.69
N THR A 13 -8.63 1.44 -0.28
CA THR A 13 -9.42 0.21 -0.07
C THR A 13 -8.95 -0.92 -0.98
N SER A 14 -7.67 -0.97 -1.34
CA SER A 14 -7.17 -1.92 -2.36
C SER A 14 -7.10 -3.37 -1.88
N CYS A 15 -6.99 -3.61 -0.57
CA CYS A 15 -6.84 -4.94 0.00
C CYS A 15 -7.69 -5.11 1.28
N ASP A 16 -7.09 -5.18 2.45
CA ASP A 16 -7.76 -5.41 3.74
C ASP A 16 -7.65 -4.22 4.71
N GLU A 17 -7.02 -3.13 4.31
CA GLU A 17 -7.04 -1.87 5.04
C GLU A 17 -8.13 -0.94 4.49
N THR A 18 -9.06 -0.54 5.36
CA THR A 18 -9.97 0.58 5.08
C THR A 18 -9.35 1.84 5.66
N ALA A 19 -8.84 2.72 4.80
CA ALA A 19 -8.16 3.91 5.26
C ALA A 19 -8.68 5.20 4.61
N LEU A 20 -8.77 6.25 5.44
CA LEU A 20 -9.09 7.61 5.01
C LEU A 20 -8.11 8.60 5.65
N ALA A 21 -7.67 9.59 4.88
CA ALA A 21 -6.81 10.66 5.36
C ALA A 21 -7.23 12.03 4.83
N LEU A 22 -7.05 13.06 5.64
CA LEU A 22 -7.19 14.46 5.26
C LEU A 22 -5.85 15.15 5.42
N ILE A 23 -5.41 15.84 4.37
CA ILE A 23 -4.20 16.67 4.39
C ILE A 23 -4.52 18.09 3.96
N TYR A 24 -3.75 19.06 4.45
CA TYR A 24 -3.72 20.44 3.96
C TYR A 24 -2.31 20.79 3.50
N GLY A 25 -2.10 20.79 2.20
CA GLY A 25 -0.73 20.79 1.68
C GLY A 25 0.04 19.57 2.20
N GLU A 26 1.17 19.77 2.87
CA GLU A 26 1.96 18.70 3.48
C GLU A 26 1.59 18.42 4.95
N LYS A 27 0.64 19.16 5.51
CA LYS A 27 0.20 18.97 6.89
C LYS A 27 -0.90 17.91 6.94
N VAL A 28 -0.71 16.87 7.75
CA VAL A 28 -1.72 15.88 8.06
C VAL A 28 -2.74 16.47 9.02
N LEU A 29 -4.02 16.49 8.64
CA LEU A 29 -5.13 16.93 9.49
C LEU A 29 -5.72 15.75 10.25
N ALA A 30 -5.90 14.61 9.57
CA ALA A 30 -6.36 13.35 10.15
C ALA A 30 -5.90 12.19 9.26
N ASN A 31 -5.61 11.04 9.87
CA ASN A 31 -5.29 9.79 9.18
C ASN A 31 -5.78 8.62 10.03
N ILE A 32 -6.65 7.79 9.49
CA ILE A 32 -7.24 6.63 10.18
C ILE A 32 -7.19 5.45 9.24
N THR A 33 -6.59 4.37 9.70
CA THR A 33 -6.53 3.07 9.02
C THR A 33 -7.15 2.02 9.92
N LEU A 34 -8.01 1.19 9.37
CA LEU A 34 -8.64 0.04 10.03
C LEU A 34 -8.30 -1.22 9.25
N THR A 35 -7.47 -2.08 9.82
CA THR A 35 -7.14 -3.39 9.25
C THR A 35 -8.25 -4.40 9.55
N GLN A 36 -8.65 -5.16 8.57
CA GLN A 36 -9.74 -6.14 8.64
C GLN A 36 -9.25 -7.46 9.27
N THR A 37 -9.30 -7.55 10.60
CA THR A 37 -8.82 -8.72 11.36
C THR A 37 -9.60 -10.01 11.07
N VAL A 38 -10.78 -9.91 10.45
CA VAL A 38 -11.61 -11.07 10.08
C VAL A 38 -10.88 -12.09 9.20
N HIS A 39 -9.88 -11.64 8.42
CA HIS A 39 -9.11 -12.49 7.51
C HIS A 39 -8.11 -13.41 8.22
N GLN A 40 -7.73 -13.10 9.46
CA GLN A 40 -6.75 -13.88 10.24
C GLN A 40 -7.18 -15.35 10.42
N GLN A 41 -8.47 -15.59 10.67
CA GLN A 41 -9.02 -16.94 10.86
C GLN A 41 -9.04 -17.79 9.57
N TYR A 42 -8.86 -17.16 8.40
CA TYR A 42 -8.85 -17.83 7.09
C TYR A 42 -7.44 -17.96 6.50
N GLY A 43 -6.43 -17.34 7.11
CA GLY A 43 -5.04 -17.39 6.66
C GLY A 43 -4.77 -16.66 5.35
N GLY A 44 -5.56 -15.63 5.01
CA GLY A 44 -5.40 -14.79 3.84
C GLY A 44 -6.65 -13.97 3.54
N VAL A 45 -6.52 -12.97 2.66
CA VAL A 45 -7.59 -12.02 2.34
C VAL A 45 -8.59 -12.63 1.35
N PHE A 46 -9.89 -12.55 1.67
CA PHE A 46 -10.99 -12.97 0.81
C PHE A 46 -11.66 -11.73 0.18
N PRO A 47 -11.63 -11.56 -1.16
CA PRO A 47 -12.05 -10.33 -1.83
C PRO A 47 -13.47 -9.87 -1.51
N MET A 48 -14.43 -10.81 -1.48
CA MET A 48 -15.84 -10.48 -1.19
C MET A 48 -16.07 -10.12 0.27
N MET A 49 -15.26 -10.65 1.19
CA MET A 49 -15.29 -10.28 2.60
C MET A 49 -14.67 -8.89 2.79
N ALA A 50 -13.52 -8.65 2.13
CA ALA A 50 -12.88 -7.33 2.13
C ALA A 50 -13.85 -6.25 1.61
N LYS A 51 -14.54 -6.51 0.50
CA LYS A 51 -15.60 -5.62 -0.03
C LYS A 51 -16.63 -5.25 1.05
N ARG A 52 -17.15 -6.23 1.77
CA ARG A 52 -18.20 -6.00 2.80
C ARG A 52 -17.68 -5.19 3.98
N GLU A 53 -16.47 -5.50 4.45
CA GLU A 53 -15.86 -4.75 5.56
C GLU A 53 -15.55 -3.30 5.14
N HIS A 54 -15.10 -3.03 3.91
CA HIS A 54 -14.95 -1.66 3.43
C HIS A 54 -16.27 -0.91 3.41
N ALA A 55 -17.33 -1.50 2.84
CA ALA A 55 -18.65 -0.88 2.76
C ALA A 55 -19.20 -0.52 4.16
N LYS A 56 -18.96 -1.38 5.15
CA LYS A 56 -19.35 -1.16 6.55
C LYS A 56 -18.57 -0.04 7.22
N ASN A 57 -17.26 0.06 6.96
CA ASN A 57 -16.34 0.87 7.76
C ASN A 57 -16.04 2.26 7.18
N LEU A 58 -16.22 2.48 5.86
CA LEU A 58 -15.84 3.74 5.19
C LEU A 58 -16.52 4.97 5.82
N LEU A 59 -17.83 4.94 5.99
CA LEU A 59 -18.53 6.11 6.53
C LEU A 59 -18.25 6.35 8.01
N PRO A 60 -18.20 5.35 8.90
CA PRO A 60 -17.75 5.53 10.28
C PRO A 60 -16.37 6.19 10.38
N ILE A 61 -15.40 5.74 9.58
CA ILE A 61 -14.06 6.33 9.53
C ILE A 61 -14.14 7.76 8.98
N PHE A 62 -14.95 8.01 7.95
CA PHE A 62 -15.13 9.34 7.38
C PHE A 62 -15.70 10.35 8.38
N LYS A 63 -16.71 9.97 9.16
CA LYS A 63 -17.22 10.79 10.27
C LYS A 63 -16.09 11.17 11.22
N LYS A 64 -15.32 10.18 11.65
CA LYS A 64 -14.25 10.36 12.62
C LYS A 64 -13.11 11.26 12.10
N ILE A 65 -12.72 11.15 10.83
CA ILE A 65 -11.68 12.05 10.29
C ILE A 65 -12.17 13.50 10.17
N LEU A 66 -13.43 13.73 9.81
CA LEU A 66 -14.00 15.08 9.77
C LEU A 66 -14.05 15.70 11.18
N GLU A 67 -14.43 14.94 12.19
CA GLU A 67 -14.41 15.35 13.60
C GLU A 67 -12.99 15.69 14.06
N THR A 68 -12.03 14.79 13.81
CA THR A 68 -10.62 14.96 14.17
C THR A 68 -10.01 16.20 13.51
N ALA A 69 -10.38 16.47 12.25
CA ALA A 69 -9.94 17.65 11.52
C ALA A 69 -10.72 18.94 11.85
N ASN A 70 -11.76 18.88 12.70
CA ASN A 70 -12.70 19.95 12.99
C ASN A 70 -13.41 20.51 11.72
N LEU A 71 -13.74 19.62 10.78
CA LEU A 71 -14.38 19.95 9.50
C LEU A 71 -15.84 19.48 9.42
N SER A 72 -16.38 18.88 10.46
CA SER A 72 -17.79 18.48 10.56
C SER A 72 -18.62 19.64 11.09
N LYS A 73 -19.46 20.23 10.22
CA LYS A 73 -20.41 21.27 10.60
C LYS A 73 -21.83 20.85 10.27
N PRO A 74 -22.75 20.82 11.23
CA PRO A 74 -24.14 20.47 10.94
C PRO A 74 -24.84 21.55 10.12
N ILE A 75 -25.71 21.15 9.20
CA ILE A 75 -26.57 22.07 8.46
C ILE A 75 -27.64 22.66 9.37
N GLN A 76 -27.73 23.99 9.45
CA GLN A 76 -28.69 24.68 10.33
C GLN A 76 -30.13 24.68 9.80
N SER A 77 -30.33 24.50 8.48
CA SER A 77 -31.68 24.39 7.91
C SER A 77 -31.70 23.49 6.68
N LYS A 78 -32.60 22.48 6.68
CA LYS A 78 -32.85 21.60 5.54
C LYS A 78 -33.86 22.25 4.58
N ILE A 79 -33.40 22.84 3.48
CA ILE A 79 -34.26 23.14 2.35
C ILE A 79 -33.97 22.07 1.28
N LEU A 80 -34.79 21.02 1.23
CA LEU A 80 -34.75 20.01 0.17
C LEU A 80 -35.31 20.65 -1.11
N THR A 81 -34.48 20.95 -2.08
CA THR A 81 -34.87 21.37 -3.41
C THR A 81 -34.95 20.15 -4.34
N LYS A 82 -35.68 20.25 -5.48
CA LYS A 82 -35.74 19.22 -6.51
C LYS A 82 -34.35 18.75 -6.95
N LYS A 83 -33.40 19.69 -7.05
CA LYS A 83 -32.00 19.40 -7.37
C LYS A 83 -31.32 18.47 -6.36
N HIS A 84 -31.68 18.56 -5.08
CA HIS A 84 -31.16 17.65 -4.05
C HIS A 84 -31.73 16.21 -4.23
N SER A 85 -32.99 16.09 -4.66
CA SER A 85 -33.60 14.79 -4.94
C SER A 85 -32.88 14.08 -6.07
N ASP A 86 -32.63 14.78 -7.20
CA ASP A 86 -31.94 14.23 -8.37
C ASP A 86 -30.49 13.80 -8.03
N ILE A 87 -29.78 14.56 -7.16
CA ILE A 87 -28.44 14.21 -6.68
C ILE A 87 -28.48 12.93 -5.84
N LEU A 88 -29.46 12.80 -4.93
CA LEU A 88 -29.57 11.60 -4.08
C LEU A 88 -29.98 10.37 -4.86
N GLU A 89 -30.78 10.49 -5.93
CA GLU A 89 -31.09 9.41 -6.85
C GLU A 89 -29.82 8.92 -7.58
N ASN A 90 -28.98 9.84 -8.08
CA ASN A 90 -27.69 9.50 -8.67
C ASN A 90 -26.77 8.79 -7.69
N VAL A 91 -26.71 9.23 -6.42
CA VAL A 91 -25.97 8.53 -5.37
C VAL A 91 -26.50 7.11 -5.16
N GLY A 92 -27.84 6.94 -5.19
CA GLY A 92 -28.47 5.62 -5.11
C GLY A 92 -27.98 4.68 -6.22
N MET A 93 -27.88 5.18 -7.47
CA MET A 93 -27.34 4.39 -8.60
C MET A 93 -25.84 4.07 -8.42
N ILE A 94 -25.04 5.02 -7.95
CA ILE A 94 -23.60 4.83 -7.73
C ILE A 94 -23.34 3.74 -6.67
N LEU A 95 -24.10 3.75 -5.56
CA LEU A 95 -23.89 2.87 -4.40
C LEU A 95 -24.86 1.66 -4.39
N GLU A 96 -25.55 1.36 -5.50
CA GLU A 96 -26.55 0.26 -5.54
C GLU A 96 -25.99 -1.11 -5.11
N ARG A 97 -24.68 -1.34 -5.39
CA ARG A 97 -23.98 -2.59 -5.06
C ARG A 97 -23.41 -2.62 -3.63
N GLU A 98 -23.53 -1.52 -2.90
CA GLU A 98 -23.06 -1.34 -1.52
C GLU A 98 -24.22 -0.82 -0.63
N PRO A 99 -25.31 -1.59 -0.43
CA PRO A 99 -26.55 -1.10 0.21
C PRO A 99 -26.33 -0.63 1.66
N GLU A 100 -25.44 -1.23 2.41
CA GLU A 100 -25.09 -0.81 3.77
C GLU A 100 -24.42 0.57 3.75
N LEU A 101 -23.46 0.78 2.85
CA LEU A 101 -22.79 2.08 2.67
C LEU A 101 -23.78 3.14 2.19
N LEU A 102 -24.70 2.80 1.27
CA LEU A 102 -25.75 3.69 0.79
C LEU A 102 -26.63 4.16 1.94
N GLY A 103 -27.10 3.24 2.78
CA GLY A 103 -27.93 3.58 3.94
C GLY A 103 -27.23 4.57 4.88
N GLN A 104 -25.99 4.26 5.26
CA GLN A 104 -25.16 5.13 6.10
C GLN A 104 -24.91 6.50 5.46
N PHE A 105 -24.64 6.52 4.13
CA PHE A 105 -24.37 7.74 3.38
C PHE A 105 -25.58 8.68 3.36
N LEU A 106 -26.77 8.16 3.05
CA LEU A 106 -28.02 8.93 3.00
C LEU A 106 -28.44 9.44 4.38
N GLU A 107 -28.09 8.73 5.45
CA GLU A 107 -28.33 9.17 6.82
C GLU A 107 -27.44 10.33 7.24
N PHE A 108 -26.16 10.32 6.85
CA PHE A 108 -25.18 11.28 7.40
C PHE A 108 -24.89 12.46 6.46
N ILE A 109 -24.56 12.21 5.19
CA ILE A 109 -24.05 13.28 4.30
C ILE A 109 -25.02 14.45 4.14
N PRO A 110 -26.35 14.22 4.05
CA PRO A 110 -27.32 15.33 4.00
C PRO A 110 -27.44 16.14 5.28
N THR A 111 -26.79 15.77 6.36
CA THR A 111 -26.87 16.46 7.67
C THR A 111 -25.71 17.41 7.92
N ILE A 112 -24.67 17.38 7.08
CA ILE A 112 -23.47 18.22 7.24
C ILE A 112 -23.29 19.19 6.09
N GLU A 113 -22.71 20.34 6.38
CA GLU A 113 -22.24 21.26 5.35
C GLU A 113 -21.10 20.63 4.53
N LYS A 114 -20.96 21.05 3.26
CA LYS A 114 -19.82 20.64 2.44
C LYS A 114 -18.51 21.02 3.14
N PRO A 115 -17.66 20.05 3.51
CA PRO A 115 -16.35 20.37 4.06
C PRO A 115 -15.47 21.05 2.99
N PRO A 116 -14.47 21.84 3.37
CA PRO A 116 -13.61 22.57 2.43
C PRO A 116 -12.58 21.66 1.73
N ILE A 117 -13.01 20.50 1.26
CA ILE A 117 -12.19 19.53 0.52
C ILE A 117 -12.09 20.01 -0.93
N ASP A 118 -10.87 20.18 -1.43
CA ASP A 118 -10.60 20.65 -2.79
C ASP A 118 -10.60 19.50 -3.82
N ALA A 119 -10.18 18.29 -3.43
CA ALA A 119 -10.21 17.10 -4.28
C ALA A 119 -10.23 15.81 -3.44
N ILE A 120 -10.70 14.70 -4.06
CA ILE A 120 -10.66 13.36 -3.52
C ILE A 120 -9.63 12.56 -4.31
N ALA A 121 -8.60 12.06 -3.65
CA ALA A 121 -7.66 11.10 -4.21
C ALA A 121 -8.11 9.69 -3.79
N VAL A 122 -8.26 8.77 -4.74
CA VAL A 122 -8.72 7.41 -4.47
C VAL A 122 -7.91 6.41 -5.26
N THR A 123 -7.59 5.28 -4.65
CA THR A 123 -6.90 4.18 -5.32
C THR A 123 -7.79 3.56 -6.39
N GLU A 124 -7.31 3.56 -7.65
CA GLU A 124 -7.97 2.88 -8.76
C GLU A 124 -7.41 1.47 -9.02
N GLY A 125 -6.22 1.18 -8.51
CA GLY A 125 -5.48 -0.07 -8.65
C GLY A 125 -3.98 0.12 -8.48
N PRO A 126 -3.20 -0.99 -8.50
CA PRO A 126 -3.68 -2.38 -8.42
C PRO A 126 -4.30 -2.73 -7.07
N GLY A 127 -5.02 -3.87 -7.01
CA GLY A 127 -5.64 -4.36 -5.78
C GLY A 127 -6.77 -5.35 -6.02
N LEU A 128 -7.49 -5.70 -4.98
CA LEU A 128 -8.68 -6.55 -5.08
C LEU A 128 -9.82 -5.76 -5.73
N GLU A 129 -10.18 -6.11 -6.96
CA GLU A 129 -11.16 -5.35 -7.75
C GLU A 129 -12.49 -5.11 -7.01
N PRO A 130 -13.11 -6.10 -6.31
CA PRO A 130 -14.32 -5.85 -5.53
C PRO A 130 -14.13 -4.84 -4.38
N ALA A 131 -12.95 -4.77 -3.79
CA ALA A 131 -12.61 -3.85 -2.71
C ALA A 131 -12.34 -2.43 -3.25
N LEU A 132 -11.59 -2.31 -4.36
CA LEU A 132 -11.34 -1.05 -5.05
C LEU A 132 -12.64 -0.33 -5.43
N TRP A 133 -13.63 -1.08 -5.95
CA TRP A 133 -14.93 -0.51 -6.33
C TRP A 133 -15.64 0.19 -5.17
N VAL A 134 -15.50 -0.29 -3.95
CA VAL A 134 -16.16 0.34 -2.79
C VAL A 134 -15.59 1.74 -2.53
N GLY A 135 -14.26 1.88 -2.53
CA GLY A 135 -13.59 3.18 -2.37
C GLY A 135 -13.90 4.13 -3.51
N ILE A 136 -13.87 3.64 -4.76
CA ILE A 136 -14.19 4.41 -5.97
C ILE A 136 -15.64 4.90 -5.94
N ASN A 137 -16.59 4.03 -5.61
CA ASN A 137 -18.02 4.40 -5.55
C ASN A 137 -18.28 5.38 -4.41
N PHE A 138 -17.64 5.21 -3.26
CA PHE A 138 -17.71 6.19 -2.17
C PHE A 138 -17.16 7.56 -2.59
N ALA A 139 -16.00 7.60 -3.28
CA ALA A 139 -15.43 8.82 -3.84
C ALA A 139 -16.38 9.49 -4.84
N LYS A 140 -16.98 8.70 -5.75
CA LYS A 140 -17.96 9.19 -6.73
C LYS A 140 -19.21 9.77 -6.07
N ALA A 141 -19.74 9.11 -5.05
CA ALA A 141 -20.90 9.59 -4.31
C ALA A 141 -20.63 10.92 -3.62
N LEU A 142 -19.49 11.06 -2.92
CA LEU A 142 -19.06 12.31 -2.31
C LEU A 142 -18.84 13.42 -3.35
N ALA A 143 -18.17 13.11 -4.45
CA ALA A 143 -17.90 14.04 -5.54
C ALA A 143 -19.20 14.56 -6.18
N THR A 144 -20.20 13.69 -6.34
CA THR A 144 -21.52 14.02 -6.88
C THR A 144 -22.26 15.00 -5.97
N VAL A 145 -22.27 14.75 -4.64
CA VAL A 145 -22.98 15.63 -3.69
C VAL A 145 -22.29 16.98 -3.55
N TRP A 146 -20.97 17.02 -3.51
CA TRP A 146 -20.22 18.22 -3.20
C TRP A 146 -19.62 18.93 -4.40
N ASN A 147 -19.76 18.36 -5.59
CA ASN A 147 -19.16 18.86 -6.83
C ASN A 147 -17.66 19.16 -6.63
N ILE A 148 -16.89 18.12 -6.32
CA ILE A 148 -15.43 18.15 -6.15
C ILE A 148 -14.76 17.13 -7.07
N PRO A 149 -13.57 17.42 -7.60
CA PRO A 149 -12.88 16.51 -8.51
C PRO A 149 -12.35 15.27 -7.81
N ILE A 150 -12.31 14.16 -8.54
CA ILE A 150 -11.65 12.92 -8.14
C ILE A 150 -10.33 12.80 -8.88
N ILE A 151 -9.30 12.36 -8.19
CA ILE A 151 -7.98 12.06 -8.72
C ILE A 151 -7.73 10.57 -8.53
N PRO A 152 -7.76 9.76 -9.60
CA PRO A 152 -7.39 8.36 -9.52
C PRO A 152 -5.89 8.22 -9.25
N ILE A 153 -5.52 7.31 -8.35
CA ILE A 153 -4.15 7.09 -7.91
C ILE A 153 -3.78 5.62 -8.08
N ASN A 154 -2.61 5.40 -8.65
CA ASN A 154 -2.00 4.08 -8.64
C ASN A 154 -1.46 3.77 -7.23
N HIS A 155 -1.87 2.64 -6.66
CA HIS A 155 -1.48 2.20 -5.32
C HIS A 155 0.04 2.11 -5.12
N MET A 156 0.77 1.61 -6.14
CA MET A 156 2.22 1.48 -6.10
C MET A 156 2.92 2.84 -6.12
N GLU A 157 2.36 3.84 -6.82
CA GLU A 157 2.81 5.24 -6.74
C GLU A 157 2.63 5.78 -5.31
N GLY A 158 1.51 5.44 -4.66
CA GLY A 158 1.29 5.77 -3.25
C GLY A 158 2.43 5.30 -2.35
N HIS A 159 2.90 4.06 -2.49
CA HIS A 159 4.03 3.54 -1.74
C HIS A 159 5.35 4.28 -2.00
N ILE A 160 5.63 4.69 -3.24
CA ILE A 160 6.80 5.53 -3.57
C ILE A 160 6.70 6.88 -2.86
N VAL A 161 5.56 7.54 -3.01
CA VAL A 161 5.31 8.87 -2.42
C VAL A 161 5.36 8.83 -0.89
N SER A 162 4.88 7.75 -0.27
CA SER A 162 4.94 7.54 1.18
C SER A 162 6.38 7.60 1.73
N ALA A 163 7.35 7.04 1.01
CA ALA A 163 8.76 7.09 1.41
C ALA A 163 9.39 8.49 1.22
N LEU A 164 8.85 9.28 0.29
CA LEU A 164 9.33 10.61 -0.09
C LEU A 164 8.61 11.76 0.63
N PHE A 165 7.69 11.46 1.54
CA PHE A 165 6.91 12.47 2.22
C PHE A 165 7.77 13.56 2.87
N GLY A 166 7.57 14.84 2.48
CA GLY A 166 8.36 15.96 2.95
C GLY A 166 9.83 15.97 2.54
N LYS A 167 10.22 15.14 1.54
CA LYS A 167 11.59 14.97 1.08
C LYS A 167 11.70 15.19 -0.43
N ILE A 168 12.90 15.50 -0.89
CA ILE A 168 13.20 15.70 -2.32
C ILE A 168 14.06 14.56 -2.82
N ALA A 169 13.57 13.82 -3.82
CA ALA A 169 14.34 12.83 -4.54
C ALA A 169 15.20 13.49 -5.62
N ASN A 170 16.40 12.94 -5.88
CA ASN A 170 17.20 13.26 -7.03
C ASN A 170 17.00 12.17 -8.08
N PHE A 171 16.82 12.56 -9.33
CA PHE A 171 16.64 11.63 -10.44
C PHE A 171 17.94 11.45 -11.26
N PRO A 172 18.15 10.29 -11.92
CA PRO A 172 17.28 9.12 -11.83
C PRO A 172 17.31 8.49 -10.44
N ALA A 173 16.14 7.97 -10.01
CA ALA A 173 15.99 7.23 -8.76
C ALA A 173 15.50 5.79 -9.05
N VAL A 174 15.81 4.87 -8.16
CA VAL A 174 15.28 3.51 -8.18
C VAL A 174 14.33 3.33 -7.01
N ALA A 175 13.13 2.85 -7.26
CA ALA A 175 12.22 2.42 -6.22
C ALA A 175 12.17 0.89 -6.16
N LEU A 176 12.39 0.32 -4.96
CA LEU A 176 12.11 -1.07 -4.63
C LEU A 176 10.77 -1.13 -3.90
N LEU A 177 9.78 -1.71 -4.56
CA LEU A 177 8.44 -1.90 -4.02
C LEU A 177 8.26 -3.35 -3.59
N ILE A 178 8.07 -3.56 -2.28
CA ILE A 178 8.00 -4.88 -1.64
C ILE A 178 6.78 -4.97 -0.73
N SER A 179 5.74 -5.65 -1.19
CA SER A 179 4.48 -5.81 -0.47
C SER A 179 4.01 -7.28 -0.45
N GLY A 180 2.81 -7.52 0.05
CA GLY A 180 2.15 -8.83 -0.01
C GLY A 180 1.92 -9.32 -1.44
N GLY A 181 1.57 -8.43 -2.36
CA GLY A 181 1.24 -8.76 -3.75
C GLY A 181 2.31 -8.38 -4.78
N HIS A 182 3.28 -7.53 -4.44
CA HIS A 182 4.23 -6.98 -5.41
C HIS A 182 5.68 -7.09 -4.94
N THR A 183 6.58 -7.35 -5.90
CA THR A 183 8.03 -7.19 -5.74
C THR A 183 8.58 -6.67 -7.03
N GLU A 184 8.87 -5.37 -7.07
CA GLU A 184 9.22 -4.65 -8.28
C GLU A 184 10.38 -3.69 -8.06
N LEU A 185 11.23 -3.56 -9.09
CA LEU A 185 12.22 -2.51 -9.23
C LEU A 185 11.72 -1.53 -10.28
N VAL A 186 11.52 -0.29 -9.88
CA VAL A 186 11.00 0.77 -10.73
C VAL A 186 12.06 1.85 -10.90
N LEU A 187 12.43 2.13 -12.13
CA LEU A 187 13.24 3.29 -12.47
C LEU A 187 12.34 4.52 -12.57
N MET A 188 12.69 5.56 -11.83
CA MET A 188 12.08 6.87 -11.92
C MET A 188 13.05 7.81 -12.63
N LYS A 189 12.71 8.18 -13.87
CA LYS A 189 13.52 9.15 -14.65
C LYS A 189 13.23 10.58 -14.21
N ASP A 190 11.99 10.83 -13.81
CA ASP A 190 11.47 12.05 -13.20
C ASP A 190 10.19 11.71 -12.43
N TRP A 191 9.51 12.70 -11.80
CA TRP A 191 8.18 12.55 -11.24
C TRP A 191 7.18 12.09 -12.31
N PHE A 192 6.42 11.05 -11.99
CA PHE A 192 5.39 10.44 -12.87
C PHE A 192 5.95 9.81 -14.17
N ASP A 193 7.25 9.59 -14.25
CA ASP A 193 7.90 8.84 -15.33
C ASP A 193 8.52 7.56 -14.74
N TYR A 194 7.73 6.49 -14.77
CA TYR A 194 8.04 5.19 -14.16
C TYR A 194 8.29 4.13 -15.22
N GLU A 195 9.32 3.30 -14.99
CA GLU A 195 9.63 2.14 -15.81
C GLU A 195 9.92 0.94 -14.91
N ILE A 196 9.13 -0.14 -15.03
CA ILE A 196 9.40 -1.39 -14.32
C ILE A 196 10.58 -2.07 -14.98
N VAL A 197 11.72 -2.10 -14.31
CA VAL A 197 12.98 -2.69 -14.82
C VAL A 197 13.25 -4.09 -14.29
N GLY A 198 12.52 -4.52 -13.28
CA GLY A 198 12.56 -5.87 -12.72
C GLY A 198 11.33 -6.14 -11.88
N ALA A 199 10.83 -7.38 -11.91
CA ALA A 199 9.67 -7.80 -11.13
C ALA A 199 9.81 -9.26 -10.73
N THR A 200 9.02 -9.70 -9.74
CA THR A 200 8.93 -11.14 -9.46
C THR A 200 8.29 -11.89 -10.61
N LYS A 201 8.78 -13.09 -10.88
CA LYS A 201 8.25 -14.01 -11.89
C LYS A 201 7.20 -14.97 -11.32
N ASP A 202 7.07 -15.01 -10.00
CA ASP A 202 6.18 -15.91 -9.28
C ASP A 202 5.66 -15.23 -7.98
N ASP A 203 5.85 -15.83 -6.80
CA ASP A 203 5.38 -15.28 -5.55
C ASP A 203 6.01 -13.90 -5.27
N ALA A 204 5.20 -12.93 -4.81
CA ALA A 204 5.75 -11.71 -4.21
C ALA A 204 6.48 -12.04 -2.91
N VAL A 205 7.40 -11.16 -2.51
CA VAL A 205 8.21 -11.40 -1.31
C VAL A 205 7.36 -11.53 -0.05
N GLY A 206 6.35 -10.69 0.14
CA GLY A 206 5.45 -10.78 1.30
C GLY A 206 4.61 -12.07 1.27
N GLU A 207 4.11 -12.47 0.10
CA GLU A 207 3.42 -13.73 -0.09
C GLU A 207 4.33 -14.93 0.26
N ALA A 208 5.63 -14.87 -0.08
CA ALA A 208 6.59 -15.89 0.29
C ALA A 208 6.78 -15.95 1.82
N PHE A 209 6.82 -14.82 2.52
CA PHE A 209 6.83 -14.78 4.00
C PHE A 209 5.60 -15.47 4.59
N ASP A 210 4.40 -15.17 4.10
CA ASP A 210 3.15 -15.78 4.59
C ASP A 210 3.10 -17.28 4.33
N LYS A 211 3.54 -17.73 3.14
CA LYS A 211 3.60 -19.14 2.79
C LYS A 211 4.61 -19.90 3.65
N VAL A 212 5.78 -19.32 3.93
CA VAL A 212 6.78 -19.91 4.83
C VAL A 212 6.28 -19.96 6.26
N ALA A 213 5.66 -18.89 6.76
CA ALA A 213 5.05 -18.88 8.08
C ALA A 213 4.03 -20.02 8.24
N ARG A 214 3.17 -20.23 7.23
CA ARG A 214 2.20 -21.33 7.22
C ARG A 214 2.88 -22.71 7.26
N ILE A 215 3.99 -22.90 6.54
CA ILE A 215 4.78 -24.15 6.59
C ILE A 215 5.33 -24.41 8.00
N LEU A 216 5.72 -23.35 8.71
CA LEU A 216 6.23 -23.41 10.08
C LEU A 216 5.12 -23.46 11.15
N GLY A 217 3.85 -23.45 10.77
CA GLY A 217 2.71 -23.45 11.70
C GLY A 217 2.52 -22.14 12.46
N LEU A 218 2.95 -21.01 11.88
CA LEU A 218 2.83 -19.69 12.45
C LEU A 218 1.52 -18.99 12.00
N PRO A 219 0.98 -18.06 12.81
CA PRO A 219 -0.24 -17.36 12.47
C PRO A 219 -0.07 -16.37 11.28
N TYR A 220 -1.19 -15.94 10.72
CA TYR A 220 -1.29 -14.87 9.71
C TYR A 220 -1.53 -13.52 10.39
N PRO A 221 -0.89 -12.41 9.92
CA PRO A 221 0.09 -12.33 8.82
C PRO A 221 1.46 -12.91 9.19
N GLY A 222 2.07 -13.64 8.27
CA GLY A 222 3.29 -14.43 8.52
C GLY A 222 4.58 -13.61 8.60
N GLY A 223 4.64 -12.47 7.89
CA GLY A 223 5.84 -11.62 7.83
C GLY A 223 6.35 -11.21 9.21
N PRO A 224 5.53 -10.59 10.09
CA PRO A 224 5.91 -10.22 11.45
C PRO A 224 6.38 -11.41 12.30
N GLU A 225 5.74 -12.57 12.17
CA GLU A 225 6.08 -13.77 12.93
C GLU A 225 7.44 -14.35 12.52
N ILE A 226 7.72 -14.44 11.21
CA ILE A 226 9.03 -14.83 10.69
C ILE A 226 10.12 -13.88 11.22
N SER A 227 9.89 -12.57 11.13
CA SER A 227 10.85 -11.58 11.60
C SER A 227 11.13 -11.70 13.11
N ARG A 228 10.10 -11.91 13.92
CA ARG A 228 10.24 -12.11 15.37
C ARG A 228 11.09 -13.34 15.71
N LEU A 229 10.86 -14.46 15.03
CA LEU A 229 11.65 -15.68 15.22
C LEU A 229 13.09 -15.49 14.75
N ALA A 230 13.29 -14.87 13.59
CA ALA A 230 14.62 -14.59 13.03
C ALA A 230 15.45 -13.67 13.94
N GLU A 231 14.84 -12.62 14.48
CA GLU A 231 15.50 -11.68 15.41
C GLU A 231 16.03 -12.42 16.65
N SER A 232 15.24 -13.33 17.23
CA SER A 232 15.65 -14.10 18.41
C SER A 232 16.92 -14.97 18.18
N VAL A 233 17.17 -15.42 16.94
CA VAL A 233 18.41 -16.13 16.58
C VAL A 233 19.60 -15.17 16.49
N ARG A 234 19.39 -14.01 15.85
CA ARG A 234 20.47 -13.01 15.65
C ARG A 234 20.96 -12.43 16.96
N GLU A 235 20.07 -12.24 17.94
CA GLU A 235 20.45 -11.77 19.28
C GLU A 235 21.38 -12.72 20.02
N VAL A 236 21.24 -14.04 19.80
CA VAL A 236 22.00 -15.07 20.52
C VAL A 236 23.18 -15.62 19.72
N LYS A 237 22.99 -15.92 18.42
CA LYS A 237 23.92 -16.74 17.61
C LYS A 237 24.53 -16.00 16.41
N LYS A 238 24.27 -14.73 16.19
CA LYS A 238 24.68 -13.95 14.99
C LYS A 238 24.19 -14.55 13.64
N GLY A 239 23.18 -15.41 13.62
CA GLY A 239 22.58 -15.95 12.41
C GLY A 239 22.33 -17.46 12.45
N SER A 240 21.72 -17.99 11.40
CA SER A 240 21.38 -19.39 11.23
C SER A 240 22.58 -20.21 10.74
N THR A 241 22.63 -21.48 11.10
CA THR A 241 23.60 -22.46 10.55
C THR A 241 23.09 -23.17 9.30
N LEU A 242 21.80 -22.97 8.96
CA LEU A 242 21.16 -23.52 7.78
C LEU A 242 21.57 -22.77 6.51
N LYS A 243 21.37 -23.41 5.37
CA LYS A 243 21.60 -22.80 4.04
C LYS A 243 20.40 -23.06 3.15
N LEU A 244 19.74 -21.99 2.71
CA LEU A 244 18.70 -22.01 1.71
C LEU A 244 19.23 -21.46 0.37
N PRO A 245 18.62 -21.77 -0.77
CA PRO A 245 19.01 -21.20 -2.06
C PRO A 245 18.74 -19.68 -2.09
N ARG A 246 19.44 -18.98 -3.00
CA ARG A 246 19.19 -17.58 -3.36
C ARG A 246 18.68 -17.54 -4.81
N PRO A 247 17.37 -17.75 -5.03
CA PRO A 247 16.85 -17.86 -6.39
C PRO A 247 17.16 -16.63 -7.22
N MET A 248 17.51 -16.83 -8.48
CA MET A 248 17.83 -15.80 -9.46
C MET A 248 18.93 -14.80 -9.06
N LEU A 249 19.67 -15.01 -7.97
CA LEU A 249 20.74 -14.11 -7.55
C LEU A 249 21.74 -13.84 -8.68
N ASN A 250 22.12 -14.87 -9.44
CA ASN A 250 23.06 -14.85 -10.53
C ASN A 250 22.39 -14.90 -11.92
N SER A 251 21.06 -14.75 -12.04
CA SER A 251 20.41 -14.62 -13.34
C SER A 251 20.88 -13.33 -14.02
N GLY A 252 21.04 -13.35 -15.32
CA GLY A 252 21.51 -12.17 -16.07
C GLY A 252 20.61 -10.95 -15.98
N ASP A 253 19.34 -11.13 -15.57
CA ASP A 253 18.29 -10.11 -15.48
C ASP A 253 18.13 -9.46 -14.09
N LEU A 254 17.15 -8.58 -13.96
CA LEU A 254 16.80 -7.84 -12.74
C LEU A 254 15.56 -8.40 -12.02
N ASN A 255 15.04 -9.53 -12.50
CA ASN A 255 13.82 -10.13 -11.95
C ASN A 255 14.09 -10.92 -10.66
N PHE A 256 13.02 -11.19 -9.92
CA PHE A 256 13.01 -11.98 -8.69
C PHE A 256 12.26 -13.29 -8.88
N SER A 257 12.47 -14.22 -7.96
CA SER A 257 11.65 -15.42 -7.78
C SER A 257 11.76 -15.85 -6.31
N PHE A 258 10.63 -16.10 -5.67
CA PHE A 258 10.58 -16.53 -4.27
C PHE A 258 9.83 -17.86 -4.07
N SER A 259 9.12 -18.37 -5.09
CA SER A 259 8.43 -19.68 -5.01
C SER A 259 9.40 -20.84 -4.81
N GLY A 260 10.59 -20.77 -5.43
CA GLY A 260 11.66 -21.73 -5.24
C GLY A 260 12.21 -21.74 -3.81
N LEU A 261 12.33 -20.58 -3.18
CA LEU A 261 12.78 -20.44 -1.80
C LEU A 261 11.76 -21.05 -0.83
N LYS A 262 10.46 -20.72 -0.98
CA LYS A 262 9.38 -21.37 -0.21
C LYS A 262 9.40 -22.88 -0.36
N THR A 263 9.60 -23.38 -1.57
CA THR A 263 9.65 -24.82 -1.84
C THR A 263 10.85 -25.49 -1.17
N ALA A 264 11.99 -24.82 -1.13
CA ALA A 264 13.18 -25.30 -0.40
C ALA A 264 12.90 -25.40 1.11
N VAL A 265 12.22 -24.42 1.71
CA VAL A 265 11.78 -24.48 3.11
C VAL A 265 10.85 -25.67 3.35
N LEU A 266 9.87 -25.90 2.45
CA LEU A 266 8.95 -27.06 2.57
C LEU A 266 9.69 -28.39 2.58
N TYR A 267 10.65 -28.58 1.67
CA TYR A 267 11.45 -29.83 1.64
C TYR A 267 12.37 -29.96 2.85
N LEU A 268 12.97 -28.85 3.32
CA LEU A 268 13.78 -28.84 4.52
C LEU A 268 12.94 -29.26 5.74
N ALA A 269 11.76 -28.62 5.93
CA ALA A 269 10.85 -28.96 7.02
C ALA A 269 10.41 -30.46 6.98
N LYS A 270 10.04 -30.95 5.80
CA LYS A 270 9.69 -32.37 5.62
C LYS A 270 10.85 -33.32 5.96
N LYS A 271 12.10 -32.97 5.61
CA LYS A 271 13.30 -33.78 5.91
C LYS A 271 13.60 -33.80 7.41
N MET A 272 13.35 -32.70 8.11
CA MET A 272 13.57 -32.59 9.56
C MET A 272 12.47 -33.30 10.37
N GLY A 273 11.30 -33.54 9.80
CA GLY A 273 10.16 -34.13 10.49
C GLY A 273 9.41 -33.17 11.38
N GLU A 274 9.17 -33.52 12.64
CA GLU A 274 8.55 -32.62 13.60
C GLU A 274 9.52 -31.50 13.99
N LEU A 275 9.14 -30.24 13.69
CA LEU A 275 10.01 -29.08 13.93
C LEU A 275 9.97 -28.64 15.38
N SER A 276 11.11 -28.61 16.04
CA SER A 276 11.26 -27.92 17.31
C SER A 276 11.15 -26.39 17.14
N GLU A 277 10.92 -25.67 18.23
CA GLU A 277 10.91 -24.20 18.20
C GLU A 277 12.25 -23.61 17.73
N ASP A 278 13.38 -24.26 18.06
CA ASP A 278 14.70 -23.82 17.58
C ASP A 278 14.88 -24.09 16.08
N ASP A 279 14.31 -25.15 15.54
CA ASP A 279 14.31 -25.40 14.10
C ASP A 279 13.51 -24.30 13.36
N LYS A 280 12.32 -23.98 13.85
CA LYS A 280 11.48 -22.91 13.28
C LYS A 280 12.21 -21.57 13.28
N LYS A 281 12.87 -21.20 14.39
CA LYS A 281 13.68 -19.98 14.50
C LYS A 281 14.83 -19.95 13.49
N ASN A 282 15.61 -21.05 13.38
CA ASN A 282 16.71 -21.12 12.45
C ASN A 282 16.27 -21.08 10.99
N ILE A 283 15.15 -21.75 10.63
CA ILE A 283 14.57 -21.69 9.28
C ILE A 283 14.10 -20.26 8.98
N ALA A 284 13.38 -19.61 9.92
CA ALA A 284 12.91 -18.24 9.77
C ALA A 284 14.06 -17.25 9.54
N CYS A 285 15.16 -17.40 10.32
CA CYS A 285 16.34 -16.55 10.20
C CYS A 285 17.02 -16.71 8.84
N GLU A 286 17.28 -17.94 8.39
CA GLU A 286 17.93 -18.21 7.10
C GLU A 286 17.03 -17.81 5.92
N PHE A 287 15.71 -17.97 6.03
CA PHE A 287 14.77 -17.53 5.01
C PHE A 287 14.82 -16.01 4.84
N GLU A 288 14.75 -15.26 5.95
CA GLU A 288 14.81 -13.81 5.93
C GLU A 288 16.15 -13.29 5.40
N ASP A 289 17.28 -13.97 5.76
CA ASP A 289 18.60 -13.63 5.23
C ASP A 289 18.68 -13.91 3.72
N ALA A 290 18.15 -15.03 3.24
CA ALA A 290 18.11 -15.35 1.81
C ALA A 290 17.32 -14.33 1.00
N VAL A 291 16.16 -13.90 1.50
CA VAL A 291 15.34 -12.84 0.89
C VAL A 291 16.13 -11.54 0.84
N THR A 292 16.69 -11.14 1.97
CA THR A 292 17.43 -9.86 2.10
C THR A 292 18.62 -9.78 1.14
N GLU A 293 19.41 -10.85 1.05
CA GLU A 293 20.55 -10.94 0.13
C GLU A 293 20.12 -10.76 -1.33
N VAL A 294 19.04 -11.43 -1.75
CA VAL A 294 18.52 -11.33 -3.13
C VAL A 294 18.04 -9.90 -3.42
N LEU A 295 17.26 -9.30 -2.50
CA LEU A 295 16.75 -7.93 -2.67
C LEU A 295 17.91 -6.91 -2.79
N VAL A 296 18.88 -6.96 -1.89
CA VAL A 296 20.02 -6.03 -1.90
C VAL A 296 20.87 -6.21 -3.16
N ALA A 297 21.18 -7.45 -3.55
CA ALA A 297 22.03 -7.71 -4.72
C ALA A 297 21.40 -7.24 -6.03
N LYS A 298 20.10 -7.50 -6.24
CA LYS A 298 19.36 -7.04 -7.43
C LYS A 298 19.23 -5.51 -7.44
N THR A 299 18.94 -4.90 -6.31
CA THR A 299 18.86 -3.43 -6.19
C THR A 299 20.21 -2.78 -6.47
N LYS A 300 21.31 -3.31 -5.94
CA LYS A 300 22.67 -2.85 -6.27
C LYS A 300 22.94 -2.86 -7.78
N LYS A 301 22.52 -3.94 -8.47
CA LYS A 301 22.70 -4.09 -9.90
C LYS A 301 21.95 -3.02 -10.70
N VAL A 302 20.68 -2.75 -10.31
CA VAL A 302 19.86 -1.71 -10.96
C VAL A 302 20.47 -0.32 -10.76
N LEU A 303 20.84 0.03 -9.52
CA LEU A 303 21.47 1.32 -9.22
C LEU A 303 22.71 1.56 -10.07
N ALA A 304 23.56 0.52 -10.20
CA ALA A 304 24.78 0.61 -11.04
C ALA A 304 24.45 0.71 -12.53
N GLN A 305 23.45 -0.04 -13.03
CA GLN A 305 23.06 -0.06 -14.44
C GLN A 305 22.53 1.29 -14.93
N PHE A 306 21.80 2.02 -14.09
CA PHE A 306 21.18 3.30 -14.44
C PHE A 306 21.89 4.52 -13.82
N ASP A 307 23.07 4.32 -13.23
CA ASP A 307 23.83 5.35 -12.47
C ASP A 307 22.96 6.15 -11.48
N ALA A 308 21.98 5.49 -10.89
CA ALA A 308 21.08 6.11 -9.92
C ALA A 308 21.75 6.22 -8.54
N LYS A 309 21.64 7.40 -7.92
CA LYS A 309 22.18 7.69 -6.58
C LYS A 309 21.10 7.83 -5.52
N THR A 310 19.85 7.61 -5.90
CA THR A 310 18.70 7.65 -5.01
C THR A 310 18.00 6.29 -5.03
N LEU A 311 17.81 5.73 -3.84
CA LEU A 311 17.03 4.52 -3.61
C LEU A 311 15.81 4.83 -2.73
N ILE A 312 14.65 4.39 -3.18
CA ILE A 312 13.39 4.52 -2.47
C ILE A 312 12.89 3.10 -2.16
N ILE A 313 12.46 2.84 -0.93
CA ILE A 313 11.91 1.53 -0.56
C ILE A 313 10.52 1.74 0.06
N GLY A 314 9.51 1.13 -0.56
CA GLY A 314 8.11 1.19 -0.15
C GLY A 314 7.44 -0.18 -0.11
N GLY A 315 6.23 -0.21 0.46
CA GLY A 315 5.42 -1.41 0.65
C GLY A 315 5.64 -2.09 1.99
N GLY A 316 4.66 -2.88 2.43
CA GLY A 316 4.57 -3.41 3.80
C GLY A 316 5.80 -4.20 4.27
N VAL A 317 6.46 -4.93 3.38
CA VAL A 317 7.69 -5.69 3.72
C VAL A 317 8.87 -4.77 4.05
N SER A 318 8.84 -3.49 3.63
CA SER A 318 9.84 -2.50 4.02
C SER A 318 9.86 -2.18 5.52
N ALA A 319 8.85 -2.60 6.28
CA ALA A 319 8.84 -2.52 7.75
C ALA A 319 9.77 -3.54 8.43
N ASN A 320 10.19 -4.59 7.70
CA ASN A 320 11.09 -5.64 8.22
C ASN A 320 12.43 -5.06 8.65
N LYS A 321 12.83 -5.34 9.89
CA LYS A 321 14.04 -4.75 10.51
C LYS A 321 15.32 -5.17 9.79
N ASN A 322 15.48 -6.47 9.49
CA ASN A 322 16.68 -7.00 8.84
C ASN A 322 16.87 -6.42 7.43
N ILE A 323 15.77 -6.32 6.66
CA ILE A 323 15.78 -5.72 5.33
C ILE A 323 16.19 -4.23 5.41
N ARG A 324 15.61 -3.47 6.35
CA ARG A 324 15.95 -2.05 6.55
C ARG A 324 17.42 -1.87 6.87
N GLU A 325 17.92 -2.57 7.89
CA GLU A 325 19.33 -2.49 8.33
C GLU A 325 20.30 -2.87 7.20
N ALA A 326 19.97 -3.88 6.41
CA ALA A 326 20.77 -4.28 5.26
C ALA A 326 20.83 -3.18 4.19
N PHE A 327 19.71 -2.51 3.89
CA PHE A 327 19.70 -1.41 2.93
C PHE A 327 20.32 -0.11 3.48
N GLU A 328 20.17 0.19 4.76
CA GLU A 328 20.83 1.30 5.42
C GLU A 328 22.36 1.14 5.37
N ASN A 329 22.86 -0.06 5.70
CA ASN A 329 24.27 -0.41 5.57
C ASN A 329 24.78 -0.32 4.14
N PHE A 330 24.03 -0.88 3.19
CA PHE A 330 24.35 -0.83 1.76
C PHE A 330 24.43 0.62 1.26
N ALA A 331 23.45 1.44 1.60
CA ALA A 331 23.38 2.84 1.18
C ALA A 331 24.53 3.67 1.75
N GLY A 332 24.83 3.48 3.03
CA GLY A 332 25.96 4.16 3.70
C GLY A 332 27.32 3.82 3.07
N GLN A 333 27.54 2.54 2.74
CA GLN A 333 28.79 2.08 2.12
C GLN A 333 28.97 2.54 0.66
N ASN A 334 27.88 2.83 -0.05
CA ASN A 334 27.91 3.14 -1.49
C ASN A 334 27.53 4.59 -1.82
N ASN A 335 27.42 5.48 -0.84
CA ASN A 335 27.01 6.87 -1.00
C ASN A 335 25.69 7.02 -1.76
N ILE A 336 24.69 6.17 -1.43
CA ILE A 336 23.33 6.17 -1.99
C ILE A 336 22.42 6.96 -1.04
N LYS A 337 21.67 7.91 -1.60
CA LYS A 337 20.62 8.61 -0.84
C LYS A 337 19.42 7.68 -0.68
N LEU A 338 19.19 7.21 0.54
CA LEU A 338 18.16 6.22 0.85
C LEU A 338 16.90 6.90 1.45
N PHE A 339 15.75 6.54 0.90
CA PHE A 339 14.44 6.87 1.46
C PHE A 339 13.66 5.58 1.72
N ILE A 340 13.31 5.32 2.97
CA ILE A 340 12.43 4.22 3.34
C ILE A 340 11.21 4.81 4.05
N SER A 341 10.01 4.29 3.74
CA SER A 341 8.78 4.65 4.45
C SER A 341 8.96 4.41 5.96
N SER A 342 8.45 5.29 6.80
CA SER A 342 8.37 4.98 8.24
C SER A 342 7.55 3.70 8.45
N ARG A 343 7.76 3.00 9.57
CA ARG A 343 7.03 1.75 9.84
C ARG A 343 5.50 1.94 9.81
N GLU A 344 5.04 3.10 10.26
CA GLU A 344 3.63 3.48 10.31
C GLU A 344 3.02 3.73 8.92
N LEU A 345 3.86 4.13 7.95
CA LEU A 345 3.47 4.42 6.56
C LEU A 345 3.92 3.35 5.56
N ALA A 346 4.52 2.27 6.03
CA ALA A 346 4.99 1.19 5.17
C ALA A 346 3.83 0.31 4.68
N THR A 347 2.83 0.07 5.52
CA THR A 347 1.59 -0.67 5.16
C THR A 347 0.61 0.25 4.42
N ASP A 348 -0.44 -0.35 3.88
CA ASP A 348 -1.48 0.37 3.14
C ASP A 348 -2.16 1.42 4.03
N ASN A 349 -2.22 2.65 3.52
CA ASN A 349 -2.77 3.79 4.24
C ASN A 349 -3.25 4.87 3.27
N ALA A 350 -4.23 5.67 3.68
CA ALA A 350 -4.79 6.71 2.82
C ALA A 350 -3.91 7.96 2.72
N LEU A 351 -2.94 8.13 3.61
CA LEU A 351 -2.04 9.27 3.57
C LEU A 351 -1.15 9.23 2.31
N MET A 352 -0.67 8.04 1.92
CA MET A 352 0.08 7.83 0.68
C MET A 352 -0.73 8.23 -0.56
N ILE A 353 -2.04 7.94 -0.55
CA ILE A 353 -2.95 8.27 -1.64
C ILE A 353 -3.25 9.77 -1.66
N ALA A 354 -3.49 10.39 -0.51
CA ALA A 354 -3.71 11.83 -0.40
C ALA A 354 -2.50 12.63 -0.92
N PHE A 355 -1.28 12.20 -0.58
CA PHE A 355 -0.04 12.85 -1.05
C PHE A 355 0.20 12.66 -2.54
N ALA A 356 -0.01 11.46 -3.07
CA ALA A 356 0.07 11.23 -4.52
C ALA A 356 -0.92 12.14 -5.26
N GLY A 357 -2.16 12.25 -4.77
CA GLY A 357 -3.16 13.18 -5.30
C GLY A 357 -2.71 14.64 -5.25
N LEU A 358 -2.12 15.08 -4.14
CA LEU A 358 -1.59 16.44 -4.02
C LEU A 358 -0.46 16.72 -5.02
N LEU A 359 0.47 15.78 -5.20
CA LEU A 359 1.58 15.93 -6.15
C LEU A 359 1.07 15.99 -7.59
N ARG A 360 0.13 15.12 -7.97
CA ARG A 360 -0.50 15.13 -9.31
C ARG A 360 -1.26 16.45 -9.55
N LEU A 361 -1.96 16.94 -8.55
CA LEU A 361 -2.67 18.22 -8.62
C LEU A 361 -1.69 19.39 -8.82
N LYS A 362 -0.61 19.45 -8.05
CA LYS A 362 0.44 20.48 -8.16
C LYS A 362 1.14 20.46 -9.53
N ALA A 363 1.35 19.28 -10.11
CA ALA A 363 1.99 19.09 -11.40
C ALA A 363 1.03 19.28 -12.60
N ASN A 364 -0.25 19.59 -12.38
CA ASN A 364 -1.31 19.60 -13.41
C ASN A 364 -1.44 18.25 -14.15
N LYS A 365 -1.11 17.14 -13.47
CA LYS A 365 -1.23 15.76 -13.98
C LYS A 365 -2.39 14.99 -13.33
N ALA A 366 -3.29 15.69 -12.63
CA ALA A 366 -4.51 15.11 -12.12
C ALA A 366 -5.44 14.77 -13.29
N LYS A 367 -5.74 13.47 -13.46
CA LYS A 367 -6.75 13.02 -14.43
C LYS A 367 -8.15 13.26 -13.86
N SER A 368 -9.13 13.50 -14.74
CA SER A 368 -10.53 13.55 -14.32
C SER A 368 -11.02 12.18 -13.90
N GLY A 369 -11.61 12.08 -12.73
CA GLY A 369 -12.18 10.84 -12.21
C GLY A 369 -13.57 10.48 -12.78
N GLU A 370 -14.09 11.18 -13.79
CA GLU A 370 -15.44 10.92 -14.33
C GLU A 370 -15.63 9.49 -14.85
N LYS A 371 -14.55 8.91 -15.41
CA LYS A 371 -14.56 7.54 -15.99
C LYS A 371 -13.69 6.56 -15.19
N ILE A 372 -13.42 6.86 -13.91
CA ILE A 372 -12.60 5.96 -13.08
C ILE A 372 -13.26 4.59 -12.92
N THR A 373 -12.46 3.54 -13.08
CA THR A 373 -12.84 2.13 -12.90
C THR A 373 -11.81 1.41 -12.06
N ALA A 374 -12.23 0.38 -11.32
CA ALA A 374 -11.29 -0.48 -10.61
C ALA A 374 -10.43 -1.27 -11.60
N GLN A 375 -9.13 -1.31 -11.37
CA GLN A 375 -8.17 -1.99 -12.22
C GLN A 375 -7.25 -2.87 -11.35
N GLY A 376 -7.67 -4.11 -11.10
CA GLY A 376 -6.97 -5.02 -10.19
C GLY A 376 -5.50 -5.27 -10.53
N ASN A 377 -5.13 -5.21 -11.80
CA ASN A 377 -3.78 -5.48 -12.32
C ASN A 377 -3.09 -4.23 -12.91
N LEU A 378 -3.51 -3.02 -12.51
CA LEU A 378 -2.93 -1.78 -13.01
C LEU A 378 -1.44 -1.70 -12.72
N LYS A 379 -0.62 -1.54 -13.75
CA LYS A 379 0.82 -1.32 -13.57
C LYS A 379 1.13 0.15 -13.38
N ILE A 380 2.20 0.46 -12.65
CA ILE A 380 2.60 1.84 -12.40
C ILE A 380 3.01 2.60 -13.67
N ASN A 381 3.45 1.89 -14.70
CA ASN A 381 3.84 2.46 -16.00
C ASN A 381 2.69 2.53 -17.02
N ASP A 382 1.51 1.99 -16.71
CA ASP A 382 0.31 2.09 -17.58
C ASP A 382 -0.35 3.47 -17.44
N ASP A 383 0.01 4.21 -16.41
CA ASP A 383 -0.55 5.53 -16.09
C ASP A 383 0.14 6.67 -16.89
N ARG A 384 0.10 6.59 -18.23
CA ARG A 384 0.65 7.59 -19.15
C ARG A 384 -0.39 8.57 -19.66
#